data_bee0a0adf6750ba8d7aef4618a336700
#
_entry.id   bee0a0adf6750ba8d7aef4618a336700
#
_cell.length_a   1.000
_cell.length_b   1.000
_cell.length_c   1.000
_cell.angle_alpha   90.00
_cell.angle_beta   90.00
_cell.angle_gamma   90.00
#
_symmetry.space_group_name_H-M   'P 1'
#
loop_
_entity.id
_entity.type
_entity.pdbx_description
1 polymer ?
#
loop_
_entity_poly.entity_id
_entity_poly.type
_entity_poly.pdbx_seq_one_letter_code
_entity_poly.pdbx_strand_id
1 'polypeptide(L)'
;MFAEKRINMDCIKNRRTIRKYKQEDIPAELLNSLLEEAFRASTMGNMQLYSVIVTREPEMKAKLAPAHFNQPMVTTAPVVLTFCADFNRFSKWCKCRNAEPGYD
;
A
#
# COMPACT_ATOMS: atom_id res chain seq x y z
N MET A 1 -19.45 -28.68 16.98
CA MET A 1 -17.97 -28.80 16.98
C MET A 1 -17.40 -27.79 16.01
N PHE A 2 -16.70 -26.82 16.54
CA PHE A 2 -16.07 -25.79 15.71
C PHE A 2 -14.74 -26.34 15.25
N ALA A 3 -14.58 -26.57 13.93
CA ALA A 3 -13.25 -26.76 13.37
C ALA A 3 -12.46 -25.47 13.64
N GLU A 4 -11.49 -25.55 14.54
CA GLU A 4 -10.53 -24.46 14.70
C GLU A 4 -9.85 -24.24 13.36
N LYS A 5 -10.25 -23.19 12.65
CA LYS A 5 -9.43 -22.65 11.58
C LYS A 5 -8.14 -22.18 12.25
N ARG A 6 -7.12 -23.01 12.21
CA ARG A 6 -5.78 -22.57 12.60
C ARG A 6 -5.43 -21.38 11.75
N ILE A 7 -5.32 -20.24 12.40
CA ILE A 7 -4.81 -19.03 11.74
C ILE A 7 -3.39 -19.36 11.29
N ASN A 8 -3.20 -19.42 9.99
CA ASN A 8 -1.86 -19.66 9.44
C ASN A 8 -1.03 -18.39 9.59
N MET A 9 -0.17 -18.36 10.59
CA MET A 9 0.75 -17.26 10.86
C MET A 9 2.14 -17.47 10.24
N ASP A 10 2.29 -18.47 9.38
CA ASP A 10 3.58 -18.82 8.78
C ASP A 10 4.15 -17.67 7.94
N CYS A 11 3.29 -16.92 7.27
CA CYS A 11 3.70 -15.74 6.51
C CYS A 11 4.36 -14.66 7.39
N ILE A 12 3.92 -14.53 8.63
CA ILE A 12 4.52 -13.59 9.59
C ILE A 12 5.82 -14.16 10.15
N LYS A 13 5.79 -15.43 10.59
CA LYS A 13 6.94 -16.11 11.20
C LYS A 13 8.11 -16.28 10.23
N ASN A 14 7.80 -16.59 8.98
CA ASN A 14 8.80 -16.86 7.95
C ASN A 14 9.14 -15.63 7.12
N ARG A 15 8.56 -14.47 7.45
CA ARG A 15 8.84 -13.23 6.74
C ARG A 15 10.31 -12.87 6.88
N ARG A 16 10.91 -12.50 5.77
CA ARG A 16 12.26 -11.95 5.69
C ARG A 16 12.29 -10.81 4.69
N THR A 17 13.27 -9.97 4.80
CA THR A 17 13.48 -8.89 3.84
C THR A 17 14.00 -9.46 2.53
N ILE A 18 13.28 -9.24 1.45
CA ILE A 18 13.64 -9.66 0.10
C ILE A 18 13.87 -8.40 -0.73
N ARG A 19 15.03 -8.29 -1.37
CA ARG A 19 15.41 -7.16 -2.21
C ARG A 19 15.65 -7.53 -3.67
N LYS A 20 15.46 -8.78 -4.02
CA LYS A 20 15.59 -9.28 -5.38
C LYS A 20 14.28 -9.97 -5.76
N TYR A 21 13.67 -9.51 -6.83
CA TYR A 21 12.34 -9.93 -7.25
C TYR A 21 12.37 -10.65 -8.58
N LYS A 22 11.39 -11.52 -8.79
CA LYS A 22 11.17 -12.13 -10.10
C LYS A 22 10.76 -11.06 -11.12
N GLN A 23 11.17 -11.25 -12.37
CA GLN A 23 10.80 -10.38 -13.47
C GLN A 23 9.46 -10.82 -14.09
N GLU A 24 8.48 -11.08 -13.22
CA GLU A 24 7.11 -11.44 -13.60
C GLU A 24 6.17 -10.31 -13.18
N ASP A 25 5.31 -9.87 -14.07
CA ASP A 25 4.32 -8.86 -13.74
C ASP A 25 3.27 -9.42 -12.80
N ILE A 26 2.70 -8.55 -11.99
CA ILE A 26 1.60 -8.89 -11.10
C ILE A 26 0.28 -8.59 -11.81
N PRO A 27 -0.61 -9.57 -12.01
CA PRO A 27 -1.92 -9.30 -12.62
C PRO A 27 -2.66 -8.20 -11.87
N ALA A 28 -3.33 -7.32 -12.62
CA ALA A 28 -4.07 -6.19 -12.03
C ALA A 28 -5.13 -6.66 -11.02
N GLU A 29 -5.81 -7.76 -11.32
CA GLU A 29 -6.83 -8.34 -10.42
C GLU A 29 -6.24 -8.78 -9.08
N LEU A 30 -5.07 -9.42 -9.10
CA LEU A 30 -4.38 -9.83 -7.89
C LEU A 30 -3.94 -8.62 -7.08
N LEU A 31 -3.36 -7.62 -7.72
CA LEU A 31 -2.92 -6.40 -7.05
C LEU A 31 -4.10 -5.66 -6.40
N ASN A 32 -5.20 -5.53 -7.13
CA ASN A 32 -6.42 -4.90 -6.60
C ASN A 32 -6.97 -5.66 -5.39
N SER A 33 -7.00 -6.98 -5.45
CA SER A 33 -7.44 -7.81 -4.34
C SER A 33 -6.56 -7.63 -3.10
N LEU A 34 -5.25 -7.59 -3.28
CA LEU A 34 -4.30 -7.35 -2.18
C LEU A 34 -4.47 -5.96 -1.56
N LEU A 35 -4.69 -4.94 -2.39
CA LEU A 35 -4.91 -3.57 -1.90
C LEU A 35 -6.26 -3.45 -1.16
N GLU A 36 -7.32 -4.08 -1.65
CA GLU A 36 -8.61 -4.12 -0.97
C GLU A 36 -8.48 -4.73 0.43
N GLU A 37 -7.75 -5.83 0.56
CA GLU A 37 -7.48 -6.43 1.86
C GLU A 37 -6.63 -5.52 2.75
N ALA A 38 -5.62 -4.87 2.20
CA ALA A 38 -4.78 -3.92 2.94
C ALA A 38 -5.58 -2.72 3.47
N PHE A 39 -6.55 -2.22 2.70
CA PHE A 39 -7.40 -1.11 3.08
C PHE A 39 -8.39 -1.44 4.21
N ARG A 40 -8.50 -2.70 4.58
CA ARG A 40 -9.29 -3.10 5.75
C ARG A 40 -8.55 -2.90 7.08
N ALA A 41 -7.29 -2.51 7.05
CA ALA A 41 -6.55 -2.16 8.26
C ALA A 41 -7.27 -1.04 9.02
N SER A 42 -7.35 -1.15 10.33
CA SER A 42 -7.99 -0.14 11.16
C SER A 42 -7.19 1.16 11.16
N THR A 43 -7.89 2.28 11.12
CA THR A 43 -7.31 3.61 11.22
C THR A 43 -8.04 4.40 12.30
N MET A 44 -7.38 5.39 12.88
CA MET A 44 -7.95 6.21 13.93
C MET A 44 -9.20 6.95 13.42
N GLY A 45 -10.34 6.74 14.10
CA GLY A 45 -11.61 7.33 13.68
C GLY A 45 -12.07 6.94 12.28
N ASN A 46 -11.53 5.87 11.70
CA ASN A 46 -11.77 5.45 10.33
C ASN A 46 -11.51 6.57 9.30
N MET A 47 -10.59 7.46 9.59
CA MET A 47 -10.27 8.60 8.73
C MET A 47 -9.49 8.21 7.47
N GLN A 48 -8.74 7.12 7.51
CA GLN A 48 -7.97 6.59 6.39
C GLN A 48 -7.06 7.67 5.74
N LEU A 49 -6.22 8.28 6.57
CA LEU A 49 -5.38 9.42 6.20
C LEU A 49 -4.14 9.00 5.39
N TYR A 50 -4.33 8.13 4.41
CA TYR A 50 -3.25 7.67 3.54
C TYR A 50 -3.76 7.44 2.12
N SER A 51 -2.84 7.46 1.19
CA SER A 51 -3.08 7.08 -0.20
C SER A 51 -1.95 6.19 -0.67
N VAL A 52 -2.23 5.32 -1.63
CA VAL A 52 -1.24 4.40 -2.20
C VAL A 52 -1.08 4.72 -3.68
N ILE A 53 0.14 5.03 -4.08
CA ILE A 53 0.48 5.22 -5.49
C ILE A 53 1.08 3.92 -6.01
N VAL A 54 0.48 3.39 -7.06
CA VAL A 54 0.93 2.18 -7.76
C VAL A 54 1.78 2.59 -8.95
N THR A 55 3.06 2.24 -8.95
CA THR A 55 3.98 2.56 -10.03
C THR A 55 4.42 1.28 -10.74
N ARG A 56 4.06 1.14 -11.99
CA ARG A 56 4.41 -0.01 -12.83
C ARG A 56 5.35 0.36 -13.97
N GLU A 57 5.24 1.57 -14.49
CA GLU A 57 5.97 2.02 -15.66
C GLU A 57 7.47 2.17 -15.36
N PRO A 58 8.35 1.61 -16.20
CA PRO A 58 9.81 1.70 -16.01
C PRO A 58 10.32 3.14 -15.89
N GLU A 59 9.80 4.06 -16.69
CA GLU A 59 10.19 5.46 -16.65
C GLU A 59 9.86 6.13 -15.32
N MET A 60 8.67 5.85 -14.78
CA MET A 60 8.26 6.39 -13.49
C MET A 60 9.07 5.80 -12.35
N LYS A 61 9.37 4.49 -12.40
CA LYS A 61 10.25 3.85 -11.43
C LYS A 61 11.67 4.45 -11.47
N ALA A 62 12.18 4.73 -12.65
CA ALA A 62 13.49 5.38 -12.80
C ALA A 62 13.51 6.80 -12.19
N LYS A 63 12.42 7.56 -12.36
CA LYS A 63 12.28 8.88 -11.73
C LYS A 63 12.16 8.80 -10.20
N LEU A 64 11.59 7.73 -9.70
CA LEU A 64 11.41 7.50 -8.27
C LEU A 64 12.70 7.03 -7.58
N ALA A 65 13.58 6.35 -8.30
CA ALA A 65 14.79 5.73 -7.74
C ALA A 65 15.70 6.70 -6.97
N PRO A 66 15.96 7.94 -7.41
CA PRO A 66 16.80 8.87 -6.65
C PRO A 66 16.27 9.18 -5.24
N ALA A 67 14.94 9.22 -5.07
CA ALA A 67 14.33 9.42 -3.76
C ALA A 67 14.56 8.25 -2.79
N HIS A 68 14.94 7.10 -3.32
CA HIS A 68 15.25 5.87 -2.58
C HIS A 68 16.71 5.47 -2.67
N PHE A 69 17.61 6.45 -2.74
CA PHE A 69 19.07 6.25 -2.80
C PHE A 69 19.53 5.41 -3.98
N ASN A 70 18.80 5.43 -5.10
CA ASN A 70 19.09 4.63 -6.30
C ASN A 70 19.23 3.13 -6.03
N GLN A 71 18.48 2.60 -5.08
CA GLN A 71 18.50 1.17 -4.79
C GLN A 71 17.94 0.38 -5.98
N PRO A 72 18.64 -0.68 -6.45
CA PRO A 72 18.24 -1.40 -7.66
C PRO A 72 16.83 -1.99 -7.61
N MET A 73 16.35 -2.35 -6.42
CA MET A 73 15.02 -2.95 -6.26
C MET A 73 13.88 -2.02 -6.67
N VAL A 74 14.08 -0.70 -6.65
CA VAL A 74 13.05 0.27 -7.06
C VAL A 74 12.77 0.16 -8.56
N THR A 75 13.79 -0.05 -9.37
CA THR A 75 13.65 -0.18 -10.83
C THR A 75 13.38 -1.61 -11.27
N THR A 76 13.80 -2.61 -10.51
CA THR A 76 13.67 -4.02 -10.87
C THR A 76 12.38 -4.67 -10.37
N ALA A 77 11.74 -4.14 -9.33
CA ALA A 77 10.47 -4.66 -8.87
C ALA A 77 9.38 -4.48 -9.94
N PRO A 78 8.50 -5.45 -10.17
CA PRO A 78 7.41 -5.31 -11.13
C PRO A 78 6.45 -4.16 -10.79
N VAL A 79 6.22 -3.96 -9.50
CA VAL A 79 5.34 -2.90 -8.97
C VAL A 79 6.00 -2.26 -7.76
N VAL A 80 5.92 -0.95 -7.69
CA VAL A 80 6.32 -0.17 -6.51
C VAL A 80 5.07 0.47 -5.92
N LEU A 81 4.83 0.22 -4.63
CA LEU A 81 3.74 0.85 -3.89
C LEU A 81 4.31 1.94 -3.00
N THR A 82 3.84 3.17 -3.19
CA THR A 82 4.23 4.30 -2.36
C THR A 82 3.05 4.67 -1.45
N PHE A 83 3.25 4.48 -0.16
CA PHE A 83 2.27 4.87 0.85
C PHE A 83 2.51 6.32 1.25
N CYS A 84 1.51 7.16 1.05
CA CYS A 84 1.58 8.59 1.30
C CYS A 84 0.64 8.97 2.46
N ALA A 85 1.08 9.84 3.35
CA ALA A 85 0.17 10.51 4.27
C ALA A 85 -0.74 11.44 3.46
N ASP A 86 -2.03 11.33 3.64
CA ASP A 86 -3.00 12.08 2.86
C ASP A 86 -4.18 12.53 3.73
N PHE A 87 -4.17 13.78 4.12
CA PHE A 87 -5.25 14.42 4.88
C PHE A 87 -6.31 15.07 3.97
N ASN A 88 -5.99 15.26 2.70
CA ASN A 88 -6.80 16.06 1.79
C ASN A 88 -8.16 15.42 1.49
N ARG A 89 -8.18 14.11 1.27
CA ARG A 89 -9.42 13.38 0.97
C ARG A 89 -10.42 13.51 2.11
N PHE A 90 -9.98 13.24 3.34
CA PHE A 90 -10.85 13.33 4.51
C PHE A 90 -11.32 14.78 4.77
N SER A 91 -10.43 15.76 4.63
CA SER A 91 -10.79 17.17 4.77
C SER A 91 -11.84 17.62 3.75
N LYS A 92 -11.70 17.16 2.50
CA LYS A 92 -12.71 17.42 1.45
C LYS A 92 -14.03 16.75 1.76
N TRP A 93 -13.99 15.52 2.23
CA TRP A 93 -15.20 14.79 2.62
C TRP A 93 -15.93 15.51 3.76
N CYS A 94 -15.21 15.99 4.77
CA CYS A 94 -15.79 16.78 5.85
C CYS A 94 -16.47 18.05 5.33
N LYS A 95 -15.82 18.78 4.42
CA LYS A 95 -16.42 19.98 3.79
C LYS A 95 -17.72 19.65 3.04
N CYS A 96 -17.75 18.55 2.31
CA CYS A 96 -18.97 18.10 1.61
C CYS A 96 -20.10 17.74 2.56
N ARG A 97 -19.80 17.43 3.81
CA ARG A 97 -20.77 17.09 4.86
C ARG A 97 -21.02 18.22 5.85
N ASN A 98 -20.53 19.44 5.56
CA ASN A 98 -20.61 20.60 6.46
C ASN A 98 -20.02 20.29 7.85
N ALA A 99 -18.96 19.52 7.90
CA ALA A 99 -18.24 19.18 9.11
C ALA A 99 -16.81 19.73 9.05
N GLU A 100 -16.23 19.97 10.21
CA GLU A 100 -14.83 20.37 10.33
C GLU A 100 -14.01 19.22 10.89
N PRO A 101 -12.87 18.88 10.27
CA PRO A 101 -11.97 17.91 10.87
C PRO A 101 -11.37 18.46 12.17
N GLY A 102 -11.11 17.61 13.15
CA GLY A 102 -10.55 18.01 14.43
C GLY A 102 -9.04 18.26 14.42
N TYR A 103 -8.47 18.61 13.25
CA TYR A 103 -7.03 18.91 13.08
C TYR A 103 -6.85 20.06 12.08
N ASP A 104 -5.72 20.69 12.17
CA ASP A 104 -5.31 21.77 11.28
C ASP A 104 -4.59 21.24 10.02
#